data_e10805965fd987f663babfd5c2c2fa11
#
_entry.id   e10805965fd987f663babfd5c2c2fa11
#
_cell.length_a   1.000
_cell.length_b   1.000
_cell.length_c   1.000
_cell.angle_alpha   90.00
_cell.angle_beta   90.00
_cell.angle_gamma   90.00
#
_symmetry.space_group_name_H-M   'P 1'
#
loop_
_entity.id
_entity.type
_entity.pdbx_description
1 polymer ?
#
loop_
_entity_poly.entity_id
_entity_poly.type
_entity_poly.pdbx_seq_one_letter_code
_entity_poly.pdbx_strand_id
1 'polypeptide(L)'
;KFSVTASTIFRIYLLRIGTSPHVGCVLLNQSLGNGSSVSIMNTHMIQKGSYKDANVTGAFTRINNEENSHVFIGNLKMSQEYESGETTRGYSGKFGVQKISGNYRYNVYSLFKDAKYNPNDLGFLYTSNEIINGLELSYNQFSESKYLIDFESEIEIEHKSLFSDQKFIDLELEFEQKATLKNYTTIFLRTNLNPYEKNDFYESRSGNL
;
A
#
# COMPACT_ATOMS: atom_id res chain seq x y z
N LYS A 1 3.15 19.63 -14.37
CA LYS A 1 3.49 18.84 -15.57
C LYS A 1 4.34 17.66 -15.12
N PHE A 2 4.00 16.44 -15.56
CA PHE A 2 4.83 15.26 -15.30
C PHE A 2 5.64 15.02 -16.58
N SER A 3 6.95 14.99 -16.45
CA SER A 3 7.86 14.63 -17.54
C SER A 3 8.73 13.46 -17.10
N VAL A 4 9.01 12.57 -18.04
CA VAL A 4 9.83 11.38 -17.80
C VAL A 4 11.07 11.47 -18.69
N THR A 5 12.22 11.70 -18.09
CA THR A 5 13.52 11.60 -18.76
C THR A 5 14.14 10.26 -18.37
N ALA A 6 14.22 9.32 -19.31
CA ALA A 6 14.80 8.01 -19.07
C ALA A 6 16.34 8.10 -19.01
N SER A 7 16.93 7.94 -17.84
CA SER A 7 18.32 7.48 -17.73
C SER A 7 18.29 5.96 -17.60
N THR A 8 18.86 5.26 -18.58
CA THR A 8 18.72 3.81 -18.70
C THR A 8 19.62 3.09 -17.69
N ILE A 9 19.15 2.89 -16.46
CA ILE A 9 19.79 2.00 -15.50
C ILE A 9 18.81 0.87 -15.20
N PHE A 10 18.96 -0.26 -15.90
CA PHE A 10 18.28 -1.50 -15.54
C PHE A 10 19.02 -2.17 -14.38
N ARG A 11 18.29 -2.54 -13.34
CA ARG A 11 18.80 -3.40 -12.27
C ARG A 11 17.98 -4.69 -12.23
N ILE A 12 18.69 -5.82 -12.32
CA ILE A 12 18.10 -7.15 -12.20
C ILE A 12 18.58 -7.73 -10.87
N TYR A 13 17.63 -8.11 -10.02
CA TYR A 13 17.92 -8.80 -8.77
C TYR A 13 17.33 -10.21 -8.86
N LEU A 14 18.16 -11.22 -8.62
CA LEU A 14 17.77 -12.63 -8.59
C LEU A 14 18.05 -13.15 -7.19
N LEU A 15 17.04 -13.66 -6.54
CA LEU A 15 17.14 -14.33 -5.25
C LEU A 15 16.58 -15.75 -5.39
N ARG A 16 17.34 -16.74 -4.94
CA ARG A 16 16.90 -18.14 -4.84
C ARG A 16 17.20 -18.65 -3.45
N ILE A 17 16.17 -19.20 -2.77
CA ILE A 17 16.28 -19.74 -1.41
C ILE A 17 15.74 -21.18 -1.41
N GLY A 18 16.50 -22.09 -0.80
CA GLY A 18 16.07 -23.45 -0.48
C GLY A 18 16.25 -24.48 -1.58
N THR A 19 16.15 -25.72 -1.16
CA THR A 19 16.23 -26.93 -2.02
C THR A 19 14.86 -27.59 -2.20
N SER A 20 13.90 -27.36 -1.30
CA SER A 20 12.46 -27.70 -1.40
C SER A 20 11.72 -27.15 -0.15
N PRO A 21 10.70 -26.27 -0.25
CA PRO A 21 10.28 -25.61 -1.49
C PRO A 21 11.35 -24.69 -2.11
N HIS A 22 11.29 -24.52 -3.43
CA HIS A 22 12.10 -23.55 -4.12
C HIS A 22 11.36 -22.22 -4.15
N VAL A 23 11.92 -21.19 -3.52
CA VAL A 23 11.43 -19.83 -3.62
C VAL A 23 12.39 -19.02 -4.49
N GLY A 24 11.88 -18.34 -5.48
CA GLY A 24 12.65 -17.44 -6.35
C GLY A 24 11.99 -16.08 -6.46
N CYS A 25 12.80 -15.04 -6.61
CA CYS A 25 12.35 -13.68 -6.86
C CYS A 25 13.18 -13.05 -7.97
N VAL A 26 12.51 -12.41 -8.91
CA VAL A 26 13.11 -11.60 -9.98
C VAL A 26 12.54 -10.21 -9.87
N LEU A 27 13.41 -9.21 -9.82
CA LEU A 27 13.05 -7.79 -9.85
C LEU A 27 13.76 -7.12 -11.01
N LEU A 28 13.00 -6.51 -11.90
CA LEU A 28 13.47 -5.61 -12.95
C LEU A 28 13.07 -4.19 -12.54
N ASN A 29 14.03 -3.29 -12.45
CA ASN A 29 13.79 -1.91 -12.09
C ASN A 29 14.42 -0.97 -13.10
N GLN A 30 13.66 0.03 -13.56
CA GLN A 30 14.08 1.10 -14.43
C GLN A 30 13.90 2.44 -13.73
N SER A 31 15.00 3.17 -13.55
CA SER A 31 14.95 4.57 -13.15
C SER A 31 14.60 5.44 -14.36
N LEU A 32 13.67 6.36 -14.18
CA LEU A 32 13.20 7.29 -15.21
C LEU A 32 13.74 8.72 -15.02
N GLY A 33 14.67 8.89 -14.08
CA GLY A 33 15.15 10.22 -13.67
C GLY A 33 14.20 10.88 -12.67
N ASN A 34 14.63 12.02 -12.12
CA ASN A 34 13.83 12.83 -11.19
C ASN A 34 13.16 12.05 -10.03
N GLY A 35 13.83 10.98 -9.52
CA GLY A 35 13.27 10.11 -8.51
C GLY A 35 12.09 9.22 -8.98
N SER A 36 11.77 9.26 -10.28
CA SER A 36 10.75 8.41 -10.89
C SER A 36 11.31 7.04 -11.24
N SER A 37 10.46 6.01 -11.18
CA SER A 37 10.83 4.65 -11.50
C SER A 37 9.64 3.79 -11.90
N VAL A 38 9.90 2.76 -12.67
CA VAL A 38 8.98 1.65 -12.91
C VAL A 38 9.70 0.34 -12.63
N SER A 39 8.97 -0.64 -12.10
CA SER A 39 9.53 -1.95 -11.83
C SER A 39 8.51 -3.07 -12.03
N ILE A 40 9.03 -4.24 -12.35
CA ILE A 40 8.26 -5.48 -12.40
C ILE A 40 8.96 -6.48 -11.48
N MET A 41 8.18 -7.12 -10.62
CA MET A 41 8.64 -8.15 -9.72
C MET A 41 7.84 -9.43 -9.94
N ASN A 42 8.53 -10.55 -9.94
CA ASN A 42 7.91 -11.85 -9.90
C ASN A 42 8.52 -12.65 -8.76
N THR A 43 7.68 -13.25 -7.93
CA THR A 43 8.07 -14.16 -6.87
C THR A 43 7.32 -15.46 -7.06
N HIS A 44 8.01 -16.59 -6.96
CA HIS A 44 7.40 -17.91 -7.11
C HIS A 44 7.88 -18.88 -6.05
N MET A 45 7.01 -19.81 -5.70
CA MET A 45 7.29 -20.97 -4.87
C MET A 45 6.90 -22.22 -5.63
N ILE A 46 7.84 -23.14 -5.76
CA ILE A 46 7.64 -24.45 -6.40
C ILE A 46 7.93 -25.54 -5.39
N GLN A 47 6.96 -26.43 -5.19
CA GLN A 47 7.05 -27.55 -4.26
C GLN A 47 7.10 -28.87 -5.03
N LYS A 48 7.88 -29.85 -4.52
CA LYS A 48 7.92 -31.20 -5.10
C LYS A 48 6.72 -32.01 -4.63
N GLY A 49 6.07 -32.73 -5.55
CA GLY A 49 4.93 -33.61 -5.27
C GLY A 49 3.58 -32.98 -5.60
N SER A 50 2.53 -33.38 -4.89
CA SER A 50 1.14 -32.88 -5.09
C SER A 50 0.82 -31.61 -4.33
N TYR A 51 1.82 -30.83 -4.01
CA TYR A 51 1.64 -29.58 -3.26
C TYR A 51 1.28 -28.43 -4.21
N LYS A 52 0.73 -27.40 -3.63
CA LYS A 52 0.36 -26.16 -4.30
C LYS A 52 1.59 -25.33 -4.66
N ASP A 53 1.73 -25.00 -5.93
CA ASP A 53 2.68 -23.99 -6.38
C ASP A 53 2.05 -22.60 -6.34
N ALA A 54 2.84 -21.58 -6.08
CA ALA A 54 2.38 -20.22 -5.99
C ALA A 54 3.27 -19.25 -6.77
N ASN A 55 2.64 -18.25 -7.37
CA ASN A 55 3.32 -17.16 -8.07
C ASN A 55 2.64 -15.83 -7.78
N VAL A 56 3.43 -14.79 -7.52
CA VAL A 56 2.95 -13.41 -7.43
C VAL A 56 3.76 -12.55 -8.38
N THR A 57 3.07 -11.91 -9.32
CA THR A 57 3.66 -10.94 -10.23
C THR A 57 3.11 -9.56 -9.91
N GLY A 58 3.98 -8.55 -9.86
CA GLY A 58 3.60 -7.15 -9.61
C GLY A 58 4.31 -6.19 -10.53
N ALA A 59 3.59 -5.16 -10.96
CA ALA A 59 4.13 -3.97 -11.61
C ALA A 59 3.96 -2.78 -10.67
N PHE A 60 4.99 -1.94 -10.56
CA PHE A 60 5.05 -0.81 -9.66
C PHE A 60 5.53 0.42 -10.38
N THR A 61 4.98 1.57 -10.06
CA THR A 61 5.40 2.85 -10.62
C THR A 61 5.42 3.93 -9.55
N ARG A 62 6.39 4.81 -9.66
CA ARG A 62 6.49 6.07 -8.95
C ARG A 62 6.87 7.14 -9.95
N ILE A 63 6.03 8.14 -10.12
CA ILE A 63 6.27 9.24 -11.06
C ILE A 63 6.22 10.55 -10.29
N ASN A 64 7.34 11.24 -10.23
CA ASN A 64 7.43 12.56 -9.64
C ASN A 64 7.18 13.64 -10.71
N ASN A 65 6.62 14.77 -10.31
CA ASN A 65 6.58 15.94 -11.18
C ASN A 65 7.98 16.60 -11.27
N GLU A 66 8.16 17.54 -12.17
CA GLU A 66 9.46 18.22 -12.43
C GLU A 66 10.06 18.85 -11.17
N GLU A 67 9.22 19.39 -10.28
CA GLU A 67 9.63 20.06 -9.05
C GLU A 67 9.82 19.13 -7.85
N ASN A 68 9.58 17.81 -8.01
CA ASN A 68 9.55 16.84 -6.91
C ASN A 68 8.59 17.24 -5.77
N SER A 69 7.54 17.98 -6.09
CA SER A 69 6.53 18.43 -5.14
C SER A 69 5.33 17.48 -5.05
N HIS A 70 5.04 16.77 -6.13
CA HIS A 70 3.96 15.78 -6.23
C HIS A 70 4.47 14.47 -6.79
N VAL A 71 3.86 13.39 -6.34
CA VAL A 71 4.18 12.04 -6.80
C VAL A 71 2.90 11.25 -7.08
N PHE A 72 2.89 10.56 -8.21
CA PHE A 72 1.94 9.49 -8.48
C PHE A 72 2.58 8.16 -8.10
N ILE A 73 1.86 7.34 -7.36
CA ILE A 73 2.25 5.98 -6.99
C ILE A 73 1.19 5.02 -7.53
N GLY A 74 1.64 3.98 -8.21
CA GLY A 74 0.75 2.94 -8.72
C GLY A 74 1.38 1.56 -8.58
N ASN A 75 0.55 0.56 -8.27
CA ASN A 75 0.93 -0.83 -8.43
C ASN A 75 -0.27 -1.68 -8.81
N LEU A 76 0.02 -2.75 -9.55
CA LEU A 76 -0.89 -3.84 -9.86
C LEU A 76 -0.19 -5.15 -9.55
N LYS A 77 -0.87 -6.05 -8.90
CA LYS A 77 -0.35 -7.37 -8.51
C LYS A 77 -1.34 -8.46 -8.89
N MET A 78 -0.82 -9.61 -9.30
CA MET A 78 -1.58 -10.80 -9.59
C MET A 78 -0.98 -11.96 -8.79
N SER A 79 -1.79 -12.63 -7.99
CA SER A 79 -1.47 -13.92 -7.39
C SER A 79 -1.99 -15.05 -8.25
N GLN A 80 -1.23 -16.12 -8.36
CA GLN A 80 -1.59 -17.34 -9.06
C GLN A 80 -1.26 -18.54 -8.17
N GLU A 81 -2.23 -19.40 -7.99
CA GLU A 81 -2.10 -20.64 -7.25
C GLU A 81 -2.40 -21.80 -8.19
N TYR A 82 -1.51 -22.79 -8.21
CA TYR A 82 -1.60 -23.98 -9.05
C TYR A 82 -1.78 -25.18 -8.14
N GLU A 83 -2.97 -25.75 -8.12
CA GLU A 83 -3.31 -26.91 -7.28
C GLU A 83 -4.15 -27.90 -8.07
N SER A 84 -3.73 -29.17 -8.07
CA SER A 84 -4.48 -30.29 -8.69
C SER A 84 -4.88 -30.06 -10.16
N GLY A 85 -4.07 -29.30 -10.92
CA GLY A 85 -4.33 -28.98 -12.32
C GLY A 85 -5.23 -27.77 -12.54
N GLU A 86 -5.75 -27.18 -11.50
CA GLU A 86 -6.50 -25.90 -11.55
C GLU A 86 -5.59 -24.71 -11.28
N THR A 87 -5.98 -23.55 -11.80
CA THR A 87 -5.27 -22.27 -11.57
C THR A 87 -6.25 -21.24 -11.05
N THR A 88 -6.04 -20.82 -9.81
CA THR A 88 -6.74 -19.69 -9.22
C THR A 88 -5.93 -18.42 -9.41
N ARG A 89 -6.58 -17.33 -9.87
CA ARG A 89 -5.95 -16.02 -10.04
C ARG A 89 -6.71 -14.97 -9.27
N GLY A 90 -5.97 -14.09 -8.61
CA GLY A 90 -6.51 -12.94 -7.92
C GLY A 90 -5.67 -11.69 -8.18
N TYR A 91 -6.29 -10.51 -8.00
CA TYR A 91 -5.70 -9.24 -8.35
C TYR A 91 -5.77 -8.26 -7.18
N SER A 92 -4.74 -7.44 -7.05
CA SER A 92 -4.70 -6.31 -6.13
C SER A 92 -4.02 -5.13 -6.79
N GLY A 93 -4.41 -3.92 -6.40
CA GLY A 93 -3.76 -2.71 -6.88
C GLY A 93 -3.89 -1.58 -5.87
N LYS A 94 -2.97 -0.63 -5.96
CA LYS A 94 -3.01 0.65 -5.23
C LYS A 94 -2.61 1.76 -6.19
N PHE A 95 -3.37 2.85 -6.17
CA PHE A 95 -3.09 4.08 -6.92
C PHE A 95 -3.25 5.25 -5.98
N GLY A 96 -2.35 6.22 -6.09
CA GLY A 96 -2.42 7.41 -5.25
C GLY A 96 -1.65 8.58 -5.83
N VAL A 97 -2.05 9.78 -5.40
CA VAL A 97 -1.37 11.03 -5.67
C VAL A 97 -1.04 11.69 -4.35
N GLN A 98 0.20 12.07 -4.18
CA GLN A 98 0.70 12.70 -2.96
C GLN A 98 1.35 14.03 -3.29
N LYS A 99 1.10 15.04 -2.45
CA LYS A 99 1.94 16.23 -2.35
C LYS A 99 2.95 16.00 -1.24
N ILE A 100 4.24 15.98 -1.58
CA ILE A 100 5.33 15.55 -0.68
C ILE A 100 6.22 16.70 -0.20
N SER A 101 5.95 17.95 -0.63
CA SER A 101 6.74 19.12 -0.27
C SER A 101 5.89 20.25 0.33
N GLY A 102 6.56 21.15 1.05
CA GLY A 102 5.93 22.28 1.75
C GLY A 102 5.29 21.86 3.07
N ASN A 103 4.70 22.85 3.75
CA ASN A 103 4.09 22.66 5.07
C ASN A 103 2.77 21.90 4.97
N TYR A 104 1.95 22.18 3.95
CA TYR A 104 0.71 21.46 3.68
C TYR A 104 0.97 20.34 2.70
N ARG A 105 0.63 19.10 3.08
CA ARG A 105 0.76 17.91 2.27
C ARG A 105 -0.57 17.17 2.22
N TYR A 106 -0.73 16.35 1.21
CA TYR A 106 -1.88 15.44 1.10
C TYR A 106 -1.47 14.13 0.44
N ASN A 107 -2.24 13.11 0.72
CA ASN A 107 -2.19 11.81 0.07
C ASN A 107 -3.63 11.36 -0.21
N VAL A 108 -3.95 11.15 -1.48
CA VAL A 108 -5.24 10.57 -1.89
C VAL A 108 -4.94 9.25 -2.55
N TYR A 109 -5.55 8.18 -2.08
CA TYR A 109 -5.29 6.85 -2.62
C TYR A 109 -6.53 5.96 -2.66
N SER A 110 -6.46 4.99 -3.55
CA SER A 110 -7.38 3.86 -3.60
C SER A 110 -6.58 2.57 -3.68
N LEU A 111 -6.97 1.59 -2.88
CA LEU A 111 -6.42 0.24 -2.87
C LEU A 111 -7.56 -0.74 -3.07
N PHE A 112 -7.37 -1.76 -3.89
CA PHE A 112 -8.31 -2.86 -4.02
C PHE A 112 -7.59 -4.22 -3.92
N LYS A 113 -8.33 -5.18 -3.43
CA LYS A 113 -7.98 -6.61 -3.44
C LYS A 113 -9.24 -7.37 -3.80
N ASP A 114 -9.21 -8.15 -4.86
CA ASP A 114 -10.35 -9.01 -5.19
C ASP A 114 -10.46 -10.21 -4.22
N ALA A 115 -11.56 -10.93 -4.28
CA ALA A 115 -11.84 -12.05 -3.37
C ALA A 115 -10.90 -13.25 -3.55
N LYS A 116 -10.20 -13.33 -4.69
CA LYS A 116 -9.28 -14.43 -5.03
C LYS A 116 -7.81 -14.07 -4.83
N TYR A 117 -7.52 -12.79 -4.53
CA TYR A 117 -6.14 -12.38 -4.31
C TYR A 117 -5.58 -13.02 -3.05
N ASN A 118 -4.60 -13.88 -3.22
CA ASN A 118 -3.95 -14.61 -2.14
C ASN A 118 -2.43 -14.73 -2.37
N PRO A 119 -1.61 -13.89 -1.75
CA PRO A 119 -0.15 -13.99 -1.81
C PRO A 119 0.44 -14.80 -0.64
N ASN A 120 -0.37 -15.46 0.20
CA ASN A 120 0.04 -15.98 1.51
C ASN A 120 1.14 -17.05 1.47
N ASP A 121 1.30 -17.78 0.36
CA ASP A 121 2.43 -18.71 0.19
C ASP A 121 3.77 -17.98 -0.03
N LEU A 122 3.75 -16.68 -0.36
CA LEU A 122 4.90 -15.84 -0.69
C LEU A 122 4.93 -14.53 0.10
N GLY A 123 3.97 -14.31 0.98
CA GLY A 123 3.80 -13.10 1.79
C GLY A 123 2.77 -13.32 2.87
N PHE A 124 2.20 -12.22 3.35
CA PHE A 124 1.16 -12.26 4.37
C PHE A 124 0.02 -11.30 4.02
N LEU A 125 -1.19 -11.80 4.02
CA LEU A 125 -2.41 -11.06 3.78
C LEU A 125 -3.48 -11.45 4.80
N TYR A 126 -4.02 -10.48 5.55
CA TYR A 126 -5.11 -10.71 6.49
C TYR A 126 -6.45 -10.87 5.79
N THR A 127 -6.74 -9.94 4.87
CA THR A 127 -8.05 -9.83 4.23
C THR A 127 -7.91 -9.64 2.73
N SER A 128 -8.81 -10.23 1.98
CA SER A 128 -9.04 -9.99 0.56
C SER A 128 -10.45 -9.43 0.36
N ASN A 129 -10.92 -9.26 -0.87
CA ASN A 129 -12.26 -8.77 -1.19
C ASN A 129 -12.59 -7.40 -0.60
N GLU A 130 -11.65 -6.45 -0.67
CA GLU A 130 -11.85 -5.10 -0.13
C GLU A 130 -11.40 -3.99 -1.08
N ILE A 131 -12.05 -2.85 -0.97
CA ILE A 131 -11.62 -1.57 -1.52
C ILE A 131 -11.43 -0.61 -0.35
N ILE A 132 -10.29 0.08 -0.32
CA ILE A 132 -9.99 1.12 0.66
C ILE A 132 -9.74 2.41 -0.13
N ASN A 133 -10.48 3.46 0.18
CA ASN A 133 -10.24 4.81 -0.33
C ASN A 133 -9.80 5.69 0.83
N GLY A 134 -8.65 6.30 0.71
CA GLY A 134 -8.04 7.10 1.76
C GLY A 134 -7.74 8.52 1.32
N LEU A 135 -7.92 9.44 2.25
CA LEU A 135 -7.49 10.84 2.19
C LEU A 135 -6.73 11.18 3.47
N GLU A 136 -5.48 11.56 3.32
CA GLU A 136 -4.63 12.06 4.40
C GLU A 136 -4.29 13.53 4.11
N LEU A 137 -4.45 14.38 5.08
CA LEU A 137 -4.12 15.80 5.04
C LEU A 137 -3.18 16.10 6.19
N SER A 138 -1.99 16.63 5.91
CA SER A 138 -1.03 16.94 6.95
C SER A 138 -0.51 18.38 6.84
N TYR A 139 -0.25 18.97 8.00
CA TYR A 139 0.44 20.22 8.16
C TYR A 139 1.67 20.04 9.05
N ASN A 140 2.83 20.44 8.54
CA ASN A 140 4.10 20.36 9.26
C ASN A 140 4.74 21.76 9.31
N GLN A 141 4.94 22.28 10.51
CA GLN A 141 5.68 23.51 10.72
C GLN A 141 7.16 23.19 10.88
N PHE A 142 7.97 23.56 9.87
CA PHE A 142 9.42 23.29 9.86
C PHE A 142 10.26 24.43 10.47
N SER A 143 9.65 25.57 10.75
CA SER A 143 10.33 26.71 11.33
C SER A 143 9.87 26.95 12.75
N GLU A 144 10.81 27.23 13.63
CA GLU A 144 10.50 27.59 15.01
C GLU A 144 9.59 28.83 15.08
N SER A 145 8.62 28.79 15.98
CA SER A 145 7.79 29.91 16.34
C SER A 145 8.17 30.50 17.73
N LYS A 146 7.43 31.46 18.20
CA LYS A 146 7.64 32.05 19.54
C LYS A 146 7.56 31.02 20.67
N TYR A 147 6.68 30.01 20.52
CA TYR A 147 6.37 29.06 21.59
C TYR A 147 6.72 27.62 21.23
N LEU A 148 6.79 27.29 19.93
CA LEU A 148 6.97 25.94 19.42
C LEU A 148 8.30 25.80 18.70
N ILE A 149 8.93 24.64 18.87
CA ILE A 149 10.06 24.16 18.07
C ILE A 149 9.53 23.54 16.79
N ASP A 150 8.56 22.65 16.89
CA ASP A 150 7.87 22.00 15.78
C ASP A 150 6.38 21.78 16.10
N PHE A 151 5.58 21.69 15.04
CA PHE A 151 4.17 21.33 15.11
C PHE A 151 3.80 20.49 13.90
N GLU A 152 3.16 19.35 14.15
CA GLU A 152 2.63 18.43 13.16
C GLU A 152 1.14 18.20 13.44
N SER A 153 0.32 18.21 12.40
CA SER A 153 -1.10 17.89 12.48
C SER A 153 -1.48 17.04 11.28
N GLU A 154 -2.19 15.95 11.51
CA GLU A 154 -2.65 15.04 10.47
C GLU A 154 -4.11 14.66 10.68
N ILE A 155 -4.83 14.55 9.58
CA ILE A 155 -6.19 14.03 9.50
C ILE A 155 -6.17 12.95 8.44
N GLU A 156 -6.58 11.75 8.81
CA GLU A 156 -6.78 10.64 7.89
C GLU A 156 -8.24 10.22 7.87
N ILE A 157 -8.74 9.94 6.67
CA ILE A 157 -10.09 9.44 6.41
C ILE A 157 -9.94 8.20 5.55
N GLU A 158 -10.36 7.04 6.07
CA GLU A 158 -10.42 5.80 5.31
C GLU A 158 -11.85 5.28 5.20
N HIS A 159 -12.30 5.07 3.97
CA HIS A 159 -13.55 4.38 3.67
C HIS A 159 -13.24 2.99 3.13
N LYS A 160 -13.80 1.96 3.75
CA LYS A 160 -13.64 0.55 3.39
C LYS A 160 -14.95 -0.05 2.91
N SER A 161 -14.91 -0.80 1.82
CA SER A 161 -16.04 -1.54 1.27
C SER A 161 -15.58 -2.88 0.68
N LEU A 162 -16.50 -3.84 0.52
CA LEU A 162 -16.22 -5.08 -0.20
C LEU A 162 -15.95 -4.78 -1.68
N PHE A 163 -14.99 -5.50 -2.27
CA PHE A 163 -14.69 -5.40 -3.70
C PHE A 163 -15.81 -6.00 -4.56
N SER A 164 -16.40 -7.13 -4.12
CA SER A 164 -17.36 -7.90 -4.91
C SER A 164 -18.69 -7.19 -5.15
N ASP A 165 -19.23 -6.52 -4.15
CA ASP A 165 -20.58 -5.93 -4.17
C ASP A 165 -20.65 -4.53 -3.54
N GLN A 166 -19.47 -3.95 -3.22
CA GLN A 166 -19.31 -2.59 -2.68
C GLN A 166 -20.08 -2.32 -1.37
N LYS A 167 -20.45 -3.38 -0.64
CA LYS A 167 -21.04 -3.20 0.68
C LYS A 167 -20.08 -2.51 1.63
N PHE A 168 -20.63 -1.57 2.39
CA PHE A 168 -19.87 -0.80 3.37
C PHE A 168 -19.30 -1.71 4.47
N ILE A 169 -18.01 -1.55 4.77
CA ILE A 169 -17.32 -2.21 5.87
C ILE A 169 -17.10 -1.24 7.01
N ASP A 170 -16.41 -0.11 6.74
CA ASP A 170 -15.96 0.81 7.78
C ASP A 170 -15.71 2.21 7.21
N LEU A 171 -15.88 3.21 8.08
CA LEU A 171 -15.36 4.57 7.86
C LEU A 171 -14.59 4.97 9.12
N GLU A 172 -13.28 5.15 8.95
CA GLU A 172 -12.37 5.53 10.02
C GLU A 172 -11.89 6.96 9.81
N LEU A 173 -11.96 7.76 10.87
CA LEU A 173 -11.43 9.10 10.93
C LEU A 173 -10.35 9.11 12.00
N GLU A 174 -9.13 9.42 11.61
CA GLU A 174 -8.02 9.58 12.54
C GLU A 174 -7.57 11.04 12.56
N PHE A 175 -7.34 11.55 13.75
CA PHE A 175 -6.77 12.87 13.98
C PHE A 175 -5.56 12.74 14.88
N GLU A 176 -4.43 13.26 14.43
CA GLU A 176 -3.18 13.23 15.15
C GLU A 176 -2.56 14.61 15.23
N GLN A 177 -2.08 14.99 16.42
CA GLN A 177 -1.34 16.22 16.63
C GLN A 177 -0.11 15.98 17.51
N LYS A 178 0.99 16.61 17.13
CA LYS A 178 2.22 16.65 17.91
C LYS A 178 2.75 18.06 17.94
N ALA A 179 3.08 18.55 19.14
CA ALA A 179 3.67 19.85 19.37
C ALA A 179 4.87 19.76 20.30
N THR A 180 6.02 20.27 19.90
CA THR A 180 7.20 20.39 20.76
C THR A 180 7.40 21.86 21.18
N LEU A 181 7.30 22.12 22.47
CA LEU A 181 7.46 23.44 23.06
C LEU A 181 8.93 23.82 23.17
N LYS A 182 9.23 25.12 23.35
CA LYS A 182 10.59 25.64 23.53
C LYS A 182 11.34 25.09 24.75
N ASN A 183 10.63 24.58 25.76
CA ASN A 183 11.21 23.89 26.90
C ASN A 183 11.43 22.38 26.66
N TYR A 184 11.37 21.93 25.40
CA TYR A 184 11.51 20.55 24.95
C TYR A 184 10.41 19.58 25.45
N THR A 185 9.29 20.10 25.94
CA THR A 185 8.11 19.26 26.23
C THR A 185 7.39 18.95 24.95
N THR A 186 7.19 17.66 24.67
CA THR A 186 6.37 17.20 23.54
C THR A 186 4.99 16.79 24.04
N ILE A 187 3.97 17.33 23.39
CA ILE A 187 2.56 16.99 23.59
C ILE A 187 2.10 16.23 22.37
N PHE A 188 1.47 15.08 22.59
CA PHE A 188 0.92 14.21 21.55
C PHE A 188 -0.55 13.93 21.84
N LEU A 189 -1.40 14.11 20.82
CA LEU A 189 -2.82 13.77 20.85
C LEU A 189 -3.14 12.90 19.64
N ARG A 190 -3.79 11.76 19.86
CA ARG A 190 -4.34 10.90 18.81
C ARG A 190 -5.78 10.53 19.16
N THR A 191 -6.66 10.62 18.18
CA THR A 191 -8.08 10.28 18.33
C THR A 191 -8.52 9.53 17.09
N ASN A 192 -9.17 8.37 17.28
CA ASN A 192 -9.77 7.57 16.24
C ASN A 192 -11.28 7.54 16.45
N LEU A 193 -12.03 7.76 15.39
CA LEU A 193 -13.49 7.78 15.38
C LEU A 193 -14.00 6.87 14.25
N ASN A 194 -14.94 6.02 14.56
CA ASN A 194 -15.73 5.25 13.59
C ASN A 194 -17.17 5.76 13.66
N PRO A 195 -17.59 6.73 12.83
CA PRO A 195 -18.90 7.36 12.93
C PRO A 195 -20.07 6.45 12.58
N TYR A 196 -19.82 5.30 11.98
CA TYR A 196 -20.80 4.28 11.62
C TYR A 196 -20.43 2.94 12.21
N GLU A 197 -21.41 2.05 12.38
CA GLU A 197 -21.16 0.67 12.78
C GLU A 197 -20.29 -0.04 11.72
N LYS A 198 -19.27 -0.72 12.21
CA LYS A 198 -18.39 -1.53 11.39
C LYS A 198 -19.05 -2.86 11.06
N ASN A 199 -19.04 -3.23 9.78
CA ASN A 199 -19.51 -4.53 9.33
C ASN A 199 -18.34 -5.49 9.18
N ASP A 200 -18.35 -6.60 9.91
CA ASP A 200 -17.37 -7.66 9.75
C ASP A 200 -17.90 -8.78 8.87
N PHE A 201 -17.43 -8.84 7.63
CA PHE A 201 -17.78 -9.88 6.66
C PHE A 201 -16.78 -11.04 6.64
N TYR A 202 -15.74 -11.00 7.45
CA TYR A 202 -14.64 -11.98 7.46
C TYR A 202 -14.72 -12.93 8.65
N GLU A 203 -15.44 -12.57 9.69
CA GLU A 203 -15.65 -13.42 10.84
C GLU A 203 -16.66 -14.52 10.50
N SER A 204 -16.20 -15.75 10.38
CA SER A 204 -17.10 -16.90 10.31
C SER A 204 -17.69 -17.15 11.69
N ARG A 205 -18.79 -16.49 12.01
CA ARG A 205 -19.61 -16.87 13.17
C ARG A 205 -20.21 -18.25 12.89
N SER A 206 -19.55 -19.28 13.40
CA SER A 206 -20.14 -20.60 13.47
C SER A 206 -21.28 -20.55 14.46
N GLY A 207 -22.50 -20.48 14.00
CA GLY A 207 -23.66 -20.66 14.85
C GLY A 207 -24.83 -19.77 14.47
N ASN A 208 -25.80 -20.43 13.92
CA ASN A 208 -27.24 -20.15 13.95
C ASN A 208 -27.63 -18.75 14.47
N LEU A 209 -28.01 -17.90 13.57
CA LEU A 209 -29.13 -16.99 13.78
C LEU A 209 -30.36 -17.56 13.12
#